data_2f62101f5ef6eae553453b3d92716449
#
_entry.id   2f62101f5ef6eae553453b3d92716449
#
_cell.length_a   1.000
_cell.length_b   1.000
_cell.length_c   1.000
_cell.angle_alpha   90.00
_cell.angle_beta   90.00
_cell.angle_gamma   90.00
#
_symmetry.space_group_name_H-M   'P 1'
#
loop_
_entity.id
_entity.type
_entity.pdbx_description
1 polymer ?
#
loop_
_entity_poly.entity_id
_entity_poly.type
_entity_poly.pdbx_seq_one_letter_code
_entity_poly.pdbx_strand_id
1 'polypeptide(L)'
;MKALASGVLATLLLLTANARAEERSLPGRDDYMRYCSACHGEAADGNGPVANVLTPRPPALTSLRGKYGNPLSTKLTTYISGTTMPRAHGLSDMPVWGRVLREEKGSDDAAAQTLWRIVRYLDSIQIQD
;
A
#
# COMPACT_ATOMS: atom_id res chain seq x y z
N MET A 1 -34.40 -15.05 -27.85
CA MET A 1 -33.60 -13.88 -27.48
C MET A 1 -33.36 -13.74 -25.97
N LYS A 2 -34.14 -14.37 -25.08
CA LYS A 2 -33.93 -14.29 -23.59
C LYS A 2 -32.73 -15.11 -23.05
N ALA A 3 -32.32 -16.18 -23.72
CA ALA A 3 -31.23 -17.06 -23.27
C ALA A 3 -29.80 -16.47 -23.42
N LEU A 4 -29.61 -15.61 -24.44
CA LEU A 4 -28.30 -14.97 -24.71
C LEU A 4 -27.95 -13.89 -23.67
N ALA A 5 -28.95 -13.14 -23.17
CA ALA A 5 -28.74 -12.09 -22.18
C ALA A 5 -28.30 -12.66 -20.80
N SER A 6 -28.83 -13.84 -20.41
CA SER A 6 -28.45 -14.49 -19.14
C SER A 6 -27.00 -14.98 -19.16
N GLY A 7 -26.51 -15.48 -20.29
CA GLY A 7 -25.12 -15.95 -20.42
C GLY A 7 -24.09 -14.83 -20.29
N VAL A 8 -24.36 -13.68 -20.93
CA VAL A 8 -23.42 -12.53 -20.87
C VAL A 8 -23.32 -11.95 -19.45
N LEU A 9 -24.43 -11.84 -18.72
CA LEU A 9 -24.43 -11.32 -17.36
C LEU A 9 -23.68 -12.24 -16.40
N ALA A 10 -23.87 -13.56 -16.52
CA ALA A 10 -23.16 -14.54 -15.70
C ALA A 10 -21.63 -14.51 -15.96
N THR A 11 -21.22 -14.39 -17.21
CA THR A 11 -19.81 -14.30 -17.58
C THR A 11 -19.17 -13.03 -17.05
N LEU A 12 -19.85 -11.90 -17.10
CA LEU A 12 -19.36 -10.61 -16.59
C LEU A 12 -19.19 -10.65 -15.07
N LEU A 13 -20.11 -11.26 -14.35
CA LEU A 13 -20.02 -11.43 -12.88
C LEU A 13 -18.85 -12.32 -12.46
N LEU A 14 -18.57 -13.39 -13.21
CA LEU A 14 -17.44 -14.29 -12.96
C LEU A 14 -16.09 -13.58 -13.19
N LEU A 15 -15.98 -12.75 -14.23
CA LEU A 15 -14.76 -11.97 -14.50
C LEU A 15 -14.44 -10.97 -13.41
N THR A 16 -15.46 -10.28 -12.87
CA THR A 16 -15.26 -9.31 -11.78
C THR A 16 -14.90 -9.99 -10.45
N ALA A 17 -15.42 -11.19 -10.19
CA ALA A 17 -15.09 -11.95 -8.99
C ALA A 17 -13.63 -12.44 -9.01
N ASN A 18 -13.14 -12.90 -10.17
CA ASN A 18 -11.75 -13.32 -10.34
C ASN A 18 -10.77 -12.16 -10.15
N ALA A 19 -11.04 -10.98 -10.70
CA ALA A 19 -10.20 -9.80 -10.55
C ALA A 19 -10.07 -9.37 -9.07
N ARG A 20 -11.15 -9.41 -8.31
CA ARG A 20 -11.14 -9.11 -6.88
C ARG A 20 -10.41 -10.18 -6.04
N ALA A 21 -10.49 -11.45 -6.43
CA ALA A 21 -9.76 -12.52 -5.76
C ALA A 21 -8.25 -12.39 -5.98
N GLU A 22 -7.82 -12.02 -7.18
CA GLU A 22 -6.42 -11.80 -7.52
C GLU A 22 -5.83 -10.60 -6.76
N GLU A 23 -6.55 -9.49 -6.66
CA GLU A 23 -6.12 -8.33 -5.87
C GLU A 23 -5.95 -8.68 -4.38
N ARG A 24 -6.81 -9.52 -3.81
CA ARG A 24 -6.67 -10.00 -2.42
C ARG A 24 -5.46 -10.89 -2.23
N SER A 25 -5.00 -11.56 -3.26
CA SER A 25 -3.85 -12.48 -3.20
C SER A 25 -2.49 -11.81 -3.38
N LEU A 26 -2.45 -10.49 -3.65
CA LEU A 26 -1.19 -9.77 -3.84
C LEU A 26 -0.34 -9.79 -2.57
N PRO A 27 0.90 -10.30 -2.65
CA PRO A 27 1.81 -10.32 -1.50
C PRO A 27 1.99 -8.92 -0.90
N GLY A 28 1.82 -8.80 0.41
CA GLY A 28 1.98 -7.55 1.14
C GLY A 28 0.72 -6.68 1.22
N ARG A 29 -0.38 -7.07 0.55
CA ARG A 29 -1.66 -6.35 0.67
C ARG A 29 -2.17 -6.35 2.12
N ASP A 30 -2.14 -7.49 2.79
CA ASP A 30 -2.61 -7.60 4.18
C ASP A 30 -1.75 -6.77 5.14
N ASP A 31 -0.42 -6.75 4.92
CA ASP A 31 0.48 -5.88 5.67
C ASP A 31 0.15 -4.40 5.42
N TYR A 32 -0.10 -4.01 4.15
CA TYR A 32 -0.53 -2.65 3.81
C TYR A 32 -1.85 -2.28 4.48
N MET A 33 -2.86 -3.14 4.41
CA MET A 33 -4.16 -2.92 5.04
C MET A 33 -4.04 -2.74 6.55
N ARG A 34 -3.16 -3.51 7.18
CA ARG A 34 -2.94 -3.45 8.62
C ARG A 34 -2.23 -2.18 9.09
N TYR A 35 -1.20 -1.73 8.36
CA TYR A 35 -0.30 -0.68 8.84
C TYR A 35 -0.46 0.67 8.15
N CYS A 36 -1.01 0.71 6.94
CA CYS A 36 -0.98 1.89 6.09
C CYS A 36 -2.37 2.43 5.73
N SER A 37 -3.38 1.54 5.57
CA SER A 37 -4.68 1.92 5.00
C SER A 37 -5.46 2.91 5.85
N ALA A 38 -5.28 2.92 7.18
CA ALA A 38 -5.97 3.88 8.06
C ALA A 38 -5.69 5.34 7.67
N CYS A 39 -4.47 5.63 7.21
CA CYS A 39 -4.06 6.96 6.76
C CYS A 39 -4.13 7.09 5.23
N HIS A 40 -3.61 6.12 4.50
CA HIS A 40 -3.44 6.22 3.04
C HIS A 40 -4.63 5.69 2.22
N GLY A 41 -5.66 5.13 2.87
CA GLY A 41 -6.84 4.55 2.21
C GLY A 41 -6.62 3.11 1.74
N GLU A 42 -7.71 2.36 1.58
CA GLU A 42 -7.67 0.99 1.06
C GLU A 42 -7.21 0.94 -0.40
N ALA A 43 -7.54 1.99 -1.16
CA ALA A 43 -7.10 2.18 -2.55
C ALA A 43 -5.73 2.88 -2.66
N ALA A 44 -5.05 3.16 -1.55
CA ALA A 44 -3.79 3.91 -1.49
C ALA A 44 -3.86 5.31 -2.12
N ASP A 45 -5.02 5.94 -2.09
CA ASP A 45 -5.34 7.24 -2.70
C ASP A 45 -5.17 8.45 -1.74
N GLY A 46 -4.72 8.21 -0.50
CA GLY A 46 -4.57 9.23 0.52
C GLY A 46 -5.87 9.58 1.26
N ASN A 47 -6.94 8.79 1.10
CA ASN A 47 -8.26 9.02 1.67
C ASN A 47 -8.61 8.00 2.76
N GLY A 48 -7.66 7.66 3.62
CA GLY A 48 -7.93 6.81 4.77
C GLY A 48 -8.87 7.46 5.79
N PRO A 49 -9.52 6.66 6.65
CA PRO A 49 -10.51 7.17 7.61
C PRO A 49 -9.96 8.23 8.56
N VAL A 50 -8.65 8.26 8.82
CA VAL A 50 -8.04 9.29 9.67
C VAL A 50 -7.34 10.41 8.87
N ALA A 51 -7.36 10.38 7.54
CA ALA A 51 -6.63 11.32 6.70
C ALA A 51 -7.04 12.79 6.93
N ASN A 52 -8.31 13.03 7.26
CA ASN A 52 -8.85 14.38 7.42
C ASN A 52 -8.38 15.11 8.68
N VAL A 53 -7.82 14.40 9.65
CA VAL A 53 -7.34 14.98 10.92
C VAL A 53 -5.81 15.10 10.94
N LEU A 54 -5.13 14.66 9.88
CA LEU A 54 -3.67 14.71 9.76
C LEU A 54 -3.21 15.95 8.98
N THR A 55 -2.12 16.57 9.44
CA THR A 55 -1.48 17.71 8.79
C THR A 55 0.04 17.51 8.71
N PRO A 56 0.63 17.36 7.52
CA PRO A 56 -0.02 17.38 6.19
C PRO A 56 -0.88 16.13 5.94
N ARG A 57 -1.87 16.28 5.06
CA ARG A 57 -2.69 15.14 4.63
C ARG A 57 -1.83 14.03 3.99
N PRO A 58 -2.11 12.76 4.27
CA PRO A 58 -1.38 11.65 3.66
C PRO A 58 -1.45 11.70 2.12
N PRO A 59 -0.32 11.55 1.42
CA PRO A 59 -0.33 11.54 -0.04
C PRO A 59 -0.92 10.23 -0.59
N ALA A 60 -1.39 10.27 -1.85
CA ALA A 60 -1.65 9.07 -2.63
C ALA A 60 -0.34 8.29 -2.86
N LEU A 61 -0.43 6.97 -2.78
CA LEU A 61 0.71 6.06 -2.95
C LEU A 61 0.68 5.31 -4.29
N THR A 62 -0.22 5.69 -5.20
CA THR A 62 -0.39 5.08 -6.52
C THR A 62 0.47 5.72 -7.62
N SER A 63 1.22 6.78 -7.31
CA SER A 63 2.07 7.53 -8.27
C SER A 63 3.48 7.80 -7.73
N LEU A 64 4.11 6.77 -7.14
CA LEU A 64 5.40 6.91 -6.47
C LEU A 64 6.61 6.72 -7.40
N ARG A 65 6.43 6.14 -8.59
CA ARG A 65 7.54 5.75 -9.49
C ARG A 65 8.40 6.92 -9.91
N GLY A 66 7.80 8.08 -10.18
CA GLY A 66 8.55 9.29 -10.52
C GLY A 66 9.56 9.73 -9.46
N LYS A 67 9.27 9.47 -8.19
CA LYS A 67 10.14 9.84 -7.06
C LYS A 67 11.07 8.72 -6.59
N TYR A 68 10.61 7.49 -6.63
CA TYR A 68 11.30 6.35 -6.00
C TYR A 68 11.81 5.32 -7.00
N GLY A 69 11.53 5.48 -8.30
CA GLY A 69 11.99 4.60 -9.38
C GLY A 69 10.96 3.53 -9.78
N ASN A 70 11.24 2.87 -10.91
CA ASN A 70 10.44 1.78 -11.46
C ASN A 70 11.35 0.57 -11.71
N PRO A 71 11.18 -0.56 -10.99
CA PRO A 71 10.26 -0.76 -9.86
C PRO A 71 10.57 0.12 -8.65
N LEU A 72 9.64 0.21 -7.70
CA LEU A 72 9.85 0.97 -6.47
C LEU A 72 11.05 0.43 -5.70
N SER A 73 11.98 1.30 -5.40
CA SER A 73 13.33 0.96 -4.93
C SER A 73 13.42 0.81 -3.41
N THR A 74 14.58 0.32 -2.96
CA THR A 74 15.00 0.32 -1.55
C THR A 74 14.95 1.71 -0.91
N LYS A 75 15.03 2.79 -1.71
CA LYS A 75 14.87 4.16 -1.24
C LYS A 75 13.50 4.40 -0.59
N LEU A 76 12.43 3.81 -1.13
CA LEU A 76 11.11 3.87 -0.50
C LEU A 76 11.09 3.06 0.80
N THR A 77 11.71 1.89 0.83
CA THR A 77 11.83 1.08 2.05
C THR A 77 12.55 1.85 3.16
N THR A 78 13.67 2.51 2.86
CA THR A 78 14.41 3.31 3.84
C THR A 78 13.62 4.53 4.31
N TYR A 79 12.82 5.13 3.44
CA TYR A 79 11.92 6.22 3.82
C TYR A 79 10.83 5.74 4.81
N ILE A 80 10.13 4.64 4.50
CA ILE A 80 9.07 4.08 5.36
C ILE A 80 9.65 3.60 6.69
N SER A 81 10.85 3.00 6.68
CA SER A 81 11.53 2.57 7.92
C SER A 81 11.94 3.74 8.82
N GLY A 82 12.00 4.96 8.28
CA GLY A 82 12.47 6.15 8.99
C GLY A 82 13.99 6.28 9.07
N THR A 83 14.75 5.43 8.38
CA THR A 83 16.23 5.45 8.41
C THR A 83 16.79 6.71 7.76
N THR A 84 16.07 7.29 6.80
CA THR A 84 16.48 8.50 6.06
C THR A 84 15.72 9.76 6.47
N MET A 85 14.83 9.67 7.48
CA MET A 85 14.11 10.86 7.94
C MET A 85 15.05 11.77 8.73
N PRO A 86 15.26 13.04 8.30
CA PRO A 86 16.01 14.02 9.10
C PRO A 86 15.22 14.28 10.39
N ARG A 87 15.79 13.97 11.53
CA ARG A 87 15.20 14.26 12.85
C ARG A 87 14.95 15.75 13.11
N ALA A 88 15.45 16.62 12.21
CA ALA A 88 15.45 18.08 12.38
C ALA A 88 14.17 18.78 11.88
N HIS A 89 13.24 18.11 11.22
CA HIS A 89 12.10 18.74 10.55
C HIS A 89 10.74 18.32 11.10
N GLY A 90 10.54 18.46 12.40
CA GLY A 90 9.21 18.31 13.00
C GLY A 90 8.69 16.86 13.02
N LEU A 91 7.63 16.66 13.77
CA LEU A 91 6.93 15.38 13.84
C LEU A 91 6.19 15.16 12.51
N SER A 92 6.61 14.17 11.75
CA SER A 92 5.76 13.58 10.73
C SER A 92 4.69 12.75 11.45
N ASP A 93 3.43 12.94 11.12
CA ASP A 93 2.33 12.11 11.66
C ASP A 93 2.44 10.65 11.21
N MET A 94 3.28 10.37 10.21
CA MET A 94 3.60 9.02 9.78
C MET A 94 4.55 8.33 10.77
N PRO A 95 4.19 7.17 11.34
CA PRO A 95 5.04 6.42 12.26
C PRO A 95 6.38 6.02 11.63
N VAL A 96 7.42 5.90 12.46
CA VAL A 96 8.70 5.29 12.07
C VAL A 96 8.53 3.77 12.05
N TRP A 97 8.08 3.25 10.90
CA TRP A 97 7.66 1.86 10.77
C TRP A 97 8.77 0.85 11.01
N GLY A 98 10.03 1.19 10.75
CA GLY A 98 11.16 0.30 11.06
C GLY A 98 11.24 -0.04 12.55
N ARG A 99 11.01 0.92 13.43
CA ARG A 99 10.96 0.69 14.88
C ARG A 99 9.71 -0.06 15.31
N VAL A 100 8.54 0.39 14.88
CA VAL A 100 7.26 -0.23 15.24
C VAL A 100 7.21 -1.70 14.85
N LEU A 101 7.61 -2.02 13.62
CA LEU A 101 7.62 -3.40 13.13
C LEU A 101 8.66 -4.26 13.84
N ARG A 102 9.83 -3.73 14.19
CA ARG A 102 10.84 -4.46 14.99
C ARG A 102 10.29 -4.84 16.36
N GLU A 103 9.64 -3.91 17.03
CA GLU A 103 9.03 -4.14 18.34
C GLU A 103 7.91 -5.19 18.25
N GLU A 104 7.06 -5.13 17.18
CA GLU A 104 5.95 -6.08 16.98
C GLU A 104 6.43 -7.46 16.51
N LYS A 105 7.39 -7.53 15.59
CA LYS A 105 7.84 -8.79 14.97
C LYS A 105 9.02 -9.45 15.70
N GLY A 106 9.64 -8.76 16.63
CA GLY A 106 10.71 -9.28 17.48
C GLY A 106 12.10 -9.32 16.81
N SER A 107 12.26 -8.91 15.55
CA SER A 107 13.55 -8.85 14.89
C SER A 107 13.61 -7.83 13.75
N ASP A 108 14.81 -7.36 13.42
CA ASP A 108 15.07 -6.48 12.28
C ASP A 108 14.76 -7.16 10.95
N ASP A 109 15.08 -8.45 10.82
CA ASP A 109 14.83 -9.22 9.59
C ASP A 109 13.33 -9.36 9.31
N ALA A 110 12.54 -9.68 10.32
CA ALA A 110 11.09 -9.80 10.16
C ALA A 110 10.44 -8.44 9.85
N ALA A 111 10.92 -7.36 10.44
CA ALA A 111 10.50 -6.00 10.12
C ALA A 111 10.84 -5.63 8.66
N ALA A 112 12.08 -5.89 8.24
CA ALA A 112 12.53 -5.64 6.87
C ALA A 112 11.72 -6.44 5.83
N GLN A 113 11.44 -7.71 6.10
CA GLN A 113 10.60 -8.53 5.22
C GLN A 113 9.17 -7.98 5.11
N THR A 114 8.59 -7.51 6.21
CA THR A 114 7.26 -6.89 6.19
C THR A 114 7.26 -5.62 5.35
N LEU A 115 8.24 -4.72 5.53
CA LEU A 115 8.40 -3.53 4.71
C LEU A 115 8.60 -3.86 3.23
N TRP A 116 9.40 -4.87 2.93
CA TRP A 116 9.62 -5.32 1.56
C TRP A 116 8.32 -5.80 0.90
N ARG A 117 7.49 -6.58 1.60
CA ARG A 117 6.18 -7.01 1.09
C ARG A 117 5.25 -5.82 0.84
N ILE A 118 5.21 -4.84 1.75
CA ILE A 118 4.42 -3.62 1.56
C ILE A 118 4.89 -2.87 0.31
N VAL A 119 6.19 -2.66 0.12
CA VAL A 119 6.73 -1.97 -1.06
C VAL A 119 6.42 -2.74 -2.35
N ARG A 120 6.49 -4.07 -2.33
CA ARG A 120 6.07 -4.92 -3.46
C ARG A 120 4.59 -4.77 -3.80
N TYR A 121 3.73 -4.72 -2.79
CA TYR A 121 2.31 -4.43 -3.00
C TYR A 121 2.12 -3.04 -3.61
N LEU A 122 2.74 -2.01 -3.04
CA LEU A 122 2.67 -0.65 -3.58
C LEU A 122 3.15 -0.58 -5.03
N ASP A 123 4.22 -1.31 -5.38
CA ASP A 123 4.71 -1.37 -6.76
C ASP A 123 3.70 -1.98 -7.73
N SER A 124 2.92 -2.97 -7.28
CA SER A 124 1.92 -3.64 -8.12
C SER A 124 0.68 -2.79 -8.41
N ILE A 125 0.40 -1.79 -7.57
CA ILE A 125 -0.78 -0.90 -7.70
C ILE A 125 -0.44 0.48 -8.28
N GLN A 126 0.78 0.69 -8.78
CA GLN A 126 1.15 1.96 -9.40
C GLN A 126 0.35 2.21 -10.68
N ILE A 127 -0.22 3.41 -10.80
CA ILE A 127 -0.83 3.87 -12.05
C ILE A 127 0.29 3.99 -13.08
N GLN A 128 0.08 3.42 -14.26
CA GLN A 128 1.01 3.58 -15.37
C GLN A 128 0.74 4.95 -16.00
N ASP A 129 1.77 5.80 -16.01
CA ASP A 129 1.77 7.07 -16.76
C ASP A 129 1.95 6.80 -18.26
#